data_d366b00efeb4249de16a2639a008c173
#
_entry.id   d366b00efeb4249de16a2639a008c173
#
_cell.length_a   1.000
_cell.length_b   1.000
_cell.length_c   1.000
_cell.angle_alpha   90.00
_cell.angle_beta   90.00
_cell.angle_gamma   90.00
#
_symmetry.space_group_name_H-M   'P 1'
#
loop_
_entity.id
_entity.type
_entity.pdbx_description
1 polymer ?
#
loop_
_entity_poly.entity_id
_entity_poly.type
_entity_poly.pdbx_seq_one_letter_code
_entity_poly.pdbx_strand_id
1 'polypeptide(L)'
;MSQALRGGGYELANLVPSFASLLPYTRNGVTFTSRDGHTVHVKGTTTAWAQINVSVRLDAGTYMLTCDNSNGWNYGVQFGGSISVHDSLGNPSVKLETGTYTVNVFVAEGKTVDIDLTPRIHRLD
;
A
#
# COMPACT_ATOMS: atom_id res chain seq x y z
N MET A 1 22.13 -5.21 14.80
CA MET A 1 21.95 -4.46 14.50
C MET A 1 21.87 -4.31 13.94
N SER A 2 21.86 -4.43 13.98
CA SER A 2 21.69 -3.80 13.43
C SER A 2 21.33 -3.48 12.91
N GLN A 3 21.21 -3.65 12.82
CA GLN A 3 20.88 -2.94 12.27
C GLN A 3 20.44 -2.37 12.23
N ALA A 4 20.22 -2.19 12.53
CA ALA A 4 20.01 -1.40 12.34
C ALA A 4 20.27 -0.95 12.37
N LEU A 5 20.69 -0.61 12.62
CA LEU A 5 20.95 0.16 12.42
C LEU A 5 21.72 0.43 12.14
N ARG A 6 22.05 0.19 11.96
CA ARG A 6 22.95 0.71 11.63
C ARG A 6 23.17 2.07 11.54
N GLY A 7 23.59 2.58 12.44
CA GLY A 7 23.82 3.87 12.74
C GLY A 7 23.43 4.79 11.72
N GLY A 8 23.23 5.75 11.79
CA GLY A 8 22.69 6.61 10.87
C GLY A 8 22.25 5.89 9.67
N GLY A 9 22.77 4.92 9.45
CA GLY A 9 22.52 4.19 8.27
C GLY A 9 21.46 3.10 8.34
N TYR A 10 20.63 3.09 9.29
CA TYR A 10 19.60 2.06 9.28
C TYR A 10 18.54 2.34 8.23
N GLU A 11 18.01 1.30 7.66
CA GLU A 11 16.89 1.37 6.75
C GLU A 11 15.59 1.10 7.47
N LEU A 12 14.54 1.80 7.06
CA LEU A 12 13.21 1.55 7.57
C LEU A 12 12.66 0.30 6.88
N ALA A 13 12.33 -0.71 7.65
CA ALA A 13 11.71 -1.90 7.10
C ALA A 13 10.31 -1.58 6.58
N ASN A 14 9.99 -2.12 5.40
CA ASN A 14 8.63 -2.04 4.88
C ASN A 14 7.77 -3.12 5.56
N LEU A 15 6.75 -2.68 6.25
CA LEU A 15 5.88 -3.57 7.02
C LEU A 15 4.71 -4.13 6.22
N VAL A 16 4.53 -3.73 4.98
CA VAL A 16 3.44 -4.26 4.14
C VAL A 16 3.74 -5.72 3.81
N PRO A 17 2.81 -6.65 4.12
CA PRO A 17 2.98 -8.05 3.74
C PRO A 17 2.94 -8.24 2.23
N SER A 18 3.39 -9.40 1.78
CA SER A 18 3.37 -9.74 0.36
C SER A 18 1.93 -9.89 -0.16
N PHE A 19 1.71 -9.43 -1.37
CA PHE A 19 0.45 -9.64 -2.10
C PHE A 19 0.47 -10.92 -2.94
N ALA A 20 1.57 -11.67 -2.94
CA ALA A 20 1.79 -12.77 -3.88
C ALA A 20 0.66 -13.81 -3.88
N SER A 21 0.10 -14.12 -2.70
CA SER A 21 -0.95 -15.13 -2.60
C SER A 21 -2.28 -14.69 -3.22
N LEU A 22 -2.44 -13.39 -3.50
CA LEU A 22 -3.67 -12.82 -4.07
C LEU A 22 -3.59 -12.66 -5.57
N LEU A 23 -2.41 -12.80 -6.15
CA LEU A 23 -2.15 -12.43 -7.55
C LEU A 23 -1.84 -13.64 -8.42
N PRO A 24 -2.17 -13.59 -9.71
CA PRO A 24 -2.81 -12.48 -10.41
C PRO A 24 -4.29 -12.37 -10.07
N TYR A 25 -4.84 -11.18 -10.18
CA TYR A 25 -6.23 -10.91 -9.85
C TYR A 25 -6.79 -9.88 -10.82
N THR A 26 -7.92 -10.19 -11.44
CA THR A 26 -8.61 -9.29 -12.37
C THR A 26 -9.94 -8.88 -11.77
N ARG A 27 -10.19 -7.59 -11.74
CA ARG A 27 -11.43 -7.04 -11.21
C ARG A 27 -11.78 -5.74 -11.91
N ASN A 28 -13.03 -5.60 -12.30
CA ASN A 28 -13.59 -4.36 -12.84
C ASN A 28 -12.73 -3.74 -13.95
N GLY A 29 -12.18 -4.58 -14.84
CA GLY A 29 -11.45 -4.14 -16.01
C GLY A 29 -9.94 -4.00 -15.84
N VAL A 30 -9.41 -4.18 -14.64
CA VAL A 30 -7.96 -4.11 -14.41
C VAL A 30 -7.43 -5.44 -13.87
N THR A 31 -6.17 -5.72 -14.18
CA THR A 31 -5.45 -6.89 -13.71
C THR A 31 -4.30 -6.46 -12.84
N PHE A 32 -4.25 -7.04 -11.64
CA PHE A 32 -3.17 -6.84 -10.68
C PHE A 32 -2.21 -8.01 -10.77
N THR A 33 -0.92 -7.73 -10.92
CA THR A 33 0.14 -8.74 -10.97
C THR A 33 1.32 -8.27 -10.14
N SER A 34 2.26 -9.17 -9.86
CA SER A 34 3.50 -8.79 -9.19
C SER A 34 4.58 -9.82 -9.46
N ARG A 35 5.82 -9.36 -9.59
CA ARG A 35 6.98 -10.24 -9.74
C ARG A 35 7.52 -10.67 -8.37
N ASP A 36 7.48 -9.76 -7.40
CA ASP A 36 8.11 -9.98 -6.10
C ASP A 36 7.11 -10.00 -4.94
N GLY A 37 5.83 -9.79 -5.22
CA GLY A 37 4.80 -9.73 -4.20
C GLY A 37 4.67 -8.38 -3.50
N HIS A 38 5.57 -7.44 -3.73
CA HIS A 38 5.58 -6.14 -3.03
C HIS A 38 5.32 -4.96 -3.94
N THR A 39 5.76 -5.03 -5.19
CA THR A 39 5.38 -4.05 -6.21
C THR A 39 4.25 -4.65 -7.03
N VAL A 40 3.11 -3.97 -7.05
CA VAL A 40 1.92 -4.43 -7.73
C VAL A 40 1.76 -3.68 -9.04
N HIS A 41 1.77 -4.41 -10.14
CA HIS A 41 1.50 -3.83 -11.45
C HIS A 41 0.00 -3.90 -11.73
N VAL A 42 -0.58 -2.77 -12.12
CA VAL A 42 -2.00 -2.69 -12.45
C VAL A 42 -2.14 -2.22 -13.89
N LYS A 43 -2.91 -2.95 -14.68
CA LYS A 43 -3.13 -2.61 -16.08
C LYS A 43 -4.58 -2.79 -16.47
N GLY A 44 -5.11 -1.81 -17.18
CA GLY A 44 -6.46 -1.83 -17.73
C GLY A 44 -7.21 -0.54 -17.51
N THR A 45 -8.52 -0.60 -17.76
CA THR A 45 -9.43 0.53 -17.54
C THR A 45 -10.53 0.08 -16.60
N THR A 46 -10.66 0.78 -15.48
CA THR A 46 -11.66 0.41 -14.47
C THR A 46 -13.07 0.80 -14.90
N THR A 47 -14.00 -0.14 -14.74
CA THR A 47 -15.44 0.09 -14.88
C THR A 47 -16.10 0.43 -13.56
N ALA A 48 -15.42 0.15 -12.47
CA ALA A 48 -15.79 0.48 -11.10
C ALA A 48 -14.53 0.44 -10.25
N TRP A 49 -14.61 0.91 -9.02
CA TRP A 49 -13.49 0.85 -8.06
C TRP A 49 -12.97 -0.60 -7.96
N ALA A 50 -11.66 -0.76 -8.05
CA ALA A 50 -10.99 -2.06 -7.93
C ALA A 50 -9.88 -1.97 -6.90
N GLN A 51 -9.74 -3.01 -6.08
CA GLN A 51 -8.69 -3.05 -5.06
C GLN A 51 -8.31 -4.47 -4.68
N ILE A 52 -7.10 -4.61 -4.15
CA ILE A 52 -6.64 -5.83 -3.48
C ILE A 52 -6.24 -5.46 -2.06
N ASN A 53 -6.46 -6.38 -1.12
CA ASN A 53 -6.28 -6.13 0.30
C ASN A 53 -5.31 -7.13 0.92
N VAL A 54 -4.45 -6.65 1.82
CA VAL A 54 -3.72 -7.52 2.75
C VAL A 54 -3.96 -7.03 4.17
N SER A 55 -3.87 -7.95 5.12
CA SER A 55 -3.96 -7.62 6.54
C SER A 55 -2.58 -7.55 7.13
N VAL A 56 -2.36 -6.57 8.00
CA VAL A 56 -1.10 -6.42 8.72
C VAL A 56 -1.39 -6.18 10.19
N ARG A 57 -0.64 -6.86 11.05
CA ARG A 57 -0.73 -6.60 12.49
C ARG A 57 0.33 -5.61 12.89
N LEU A 58 -0.08 -4.53 13.54
CA LEU A 58 0.80 -3.46 13.96
C LEU A 58 0.64 -3.21 15.46
N ASP A 59 1.77 -2.99 16.14
CA ASP A 59 1.77 -2.54 17.53
C ASP A 59 1.44 -1.05 17.58
N ALA A 60 0.99 -0.57 18.74
CA ALA A 60 0.70 0.85 18.91
C ALA A 60 1.91 1.70 18.55
N GLY A 61 1.71 2.73 17.77
CA GLY A 61 2.78 3.62 17.31
C GLY A 61 2.33 4.53 16.20
N THR A 62 3.27 5.30 15.69
CA THR A 62 3.04 6.21 14.57
C THR A 62 3.64 5.59 13.30
N TYR A 63 2.83 5.55 12.25
CA TYR A 63 3.20 4.89 11.00
C TYR A 63 3.04 5.83 9.82
N MET A 64 3.90 5.66 8.83
CA MET A 64 3.82 6.36 7.56
C MET A 64 3.44 5.37 6.47
N LEU A 65 2.40 5.72 5.69
CA LEU A 65 1.95 4.95 4.54
C LEU A 65 2.28 5.72 3.28
N THR A 66 3.11 5.15 2.42
CA THR A 66 3.48 5.75 1.15
C THR A 66 3.31 4.75 0.02
N CYS A 67 3.27 5.26 -1.20
CA CYS A 67 3.17 4.40 -2.38
C CYS A 67 3.81 5.10 -3.58
N ASP A 68 4.79 4.44 -4.18
CA ASP A 68 5.40 4.96 -5.40
C ASP A 68 4.34 5.03 -6.49
N ASN A 69 4.34 6.12 -7.23
CA ASN A 69 3.46 6.38 -8.37
C ASN A 69 1.99 6.57 -8.02
N SER A 70 1.65 6.75 -6.76
CA SER A 70 0.26 7.03 -6.36
C SER A 70 -0.19 8.39 -6.88
N ASN A 71 -1.50 8.55 -7.05
CA ASN A 71 -2.10 9.77 -7.58
C ASN A 71 -3.43 10.03 -6.89
N GLY A 72 -3.36 10.65 -5.70
CA GLY A 72 -4.54 11.06 -4.94
C GLY A 72 -5.54 9.94 -4.75
N TRP A 73 -6.79 10.21 -5.07
CA TRP A 73 -7.87 9.22 -5.03
C TRP A 73 -8.07 8.50 -6.37
N ASN A 74 -7.20 8.72 -7.35
CA ASN A 74 -7.27 8.03 -8.63
C ASN A 74 -6.72 6.62 -8.55
N TYR A 75 -5.57 6.45 -7.95
CA TYR A 75 -4.98 5.13 -7.66
C TYR A 75 -3.85 5.28 -6.65
N GLY A 76 -3.61 4.24 -5.89
CA GLY A 76 -2.57 4.25 -4.86
C GLY A 76 -2.82 3.22 -3.79
N VAL A 77 -2.54 3.60 -2.55
CA VAL A 77 -2.65 2.73 -1.37
C VAL A 77 -3.35 3.47 -0.25
N GLN A 78 -4.08 2.72 0.57
CA GLN A 78 -4.69 3.29 1.78
C GLN A 78 -4.90 2.19 2.84
N PHE A 79 -5.06 2.62 4.09
CA PHE A 79 -5.65 1.76 5.10
C PHE A 79 -7.15 1.67 4.83
N GLY A 80 -7.69 0.47 4.91
CA GLY A 80 -9.11 0.25 4.70
C GLY A 80 -9.97 0.71 5.87
N GLY A 81 -11.27 0.56 5.71
CA GLY A 81 -12.21 0.93 6.75
C GLY A 81 -12.31 2.45 6.92
N SER A 82 -12.21 2.90 8.14
CA SER A 82 -12.35 4.31 8.46
C SER A 82 -11.05 5.11 8.37
N ILE A 83 -9.93 4.46 8.05
CA ILE A 83 -8.63 5.11 7.97
C ILE A 83 -8.26 5.26 6.50
N SER A 84 -8.12 6.49 6.07
CA SER A 84 -7.71 6.82 4.70
C SER A 84 -6.48 7.70 4.78
N VAL A 85 -5.32 7.08 4.68
CA VAL A 85 -4.03 7.75 4.81
C VAL A 85 -3.14 7.31 3.68
N HIS A 86 -2.66 8.22 2.87
CA HIS A 86 -1.56 7.98 1.96
C HIS A 86 -0.91 9.30 1.52
N ASP A 87 0.33 9.20 1.06
CA ASP A 87 1.19 10.35 0.83
C ASP A 87 0.64 11.31 -0.24
N SER A 88 0.01 10.80 -1.28
CA SER A 88 -0.50 11.66 -2.35
C SER A 88 -1.72 12.49 -1.94
N LEU A 89 -2.29 12.23 -0.77
CA LEU A 89 -3.34 13.07 -0.18
C LEU A 89 -2.79 14.06 0.84
N GLY A 90 -1.47 14.04 1.10
CA GLY A 90 -0.86 14.91 2.09
C GLY A 90 -1.01 14.41 3.53
N ASN A 91 -1.45 13.18 3.72
CA ASN A 91 -1.66 12.57 5.04
C ASN A 91 -0.84 11.29 5.18
N PRO A 92 0.50 11.35 5.12
CA PRO A 92 1.30 10.14 5.06
C PRO A 92 1.44 9.41 6.39
N SER A 93 1.13 10.03 7.51
CA SER A 93 1.35 9.42 8.82
C SER A 93 0.07 9.36 9.65
N VAL A 94 0.01 8.37 10.52
CA VAL A 94 -1.12 8.15 11.40
C VAL A 94 -0.65 7.44 12.69
N LYS A 95 -1.25 7.81 13.80
CA LYS A 95 -1.03 7.14 15.08
C LYS A 95 -2.07 6.05 15.24
N LEU A 96 -1.61 4.81 15.47
CA LEU A 96 -2.47 3.64 15.55
C LEU A 96 -2.31 2.95 16.89
N GLU A 97 -3.41 2.36 17.36
CA GLU A 97 -3.40 1.41 18.48
C GLU A 97 -2.97 0.04 17.98
N THR A 98 -2.54 -0.83 18.90
CA THR A 98 -2.24 -2.22 18.52
C THR A 98 -3.47 -2.87 17.92
N GLY A 99 -3.30 -3.50 16.76
CA GLY A 99 -4.41 -4.15 16.09
C GLY A 99 -4.04 -4.70 14.73
N THR A 100 -5.06 -5.22 14.05
CA THR A 100 -4.93 -5.71 12.68
C THR A 100 -5.58 -4.71 11.75
N TYR A 101 -4.83 -4.31 10.73
CA TYR A 101 -5.27 -3.29 9.78
C TYR A 101 -5.28 -3.86 8.37
N THR A 102 -6.16 -3.34 7.55
CA THR A 102 -6.23 -3.71 6.14
C THR A 102 -5.53 -2.63 5.32
N VAL A 103 -4.62 -3.06 4.45
CA VAL A 103 -3.95 -2.19 3.49
C VAL A 103 -4.44 -2.59 2.11
N ASN A 104 -4.87 -1.62 1.31
CA ASN A 104 -5.31 -1.93 -0.04
C ASN A 104 -4.56 -1.10 -1.07
N VAL A 105 -4.36 -1.73 -2.24
CA VAL A 105 -3.93 -1.07 -3.46
C VAL A 105 -5.17 -0.91 -4.30
N PHE A 106 -5.47 0.30 -4.76
CA PHE A 106 -6.73 0.61 -5.42
C PHE A 106 -6.55 1.37 -6.71
N VAL A 107 -7.57 1.27 -7.57
CA VAL A 107 -7.75 2.13 -8.75
C VAL A 107 -9.21 2.56 -8.74
N ALA A 108 -9.45 3.86 -8.80
CA ALA A 108 -10.81 4.40 -8.83
C ALA A 108 -11.49 4.13 -10.17
N GLU A 109 -12.80 4.27 -10.20
CA GLU A 109 -13.60 4.06 -11.40
C GLU A 109 -13.19 4.99 -12.55
N GLY A 110 -13.19 4.47 -13.78
CA GLY A 110 -12.99 5.28 -14.96
C GLY A 110 -11.54 5.65 -15.23
N LYS A 111 -10.59 4.93 -14.68
CA LYS A 111 -9.16 5.21 -14.86
C LYS A 111 -8.50 4.18 -15.76
N THR A 112 -7.69 4.64 -16.69
CA THR A 112 -6.84 3.78 -17.52
C THR A 112 -5.43 3.81 -16.95
N VAL A 113 -4.92 2.64 -16.58
CA VAL A 113 -3.61 2.53 -15.92
C VAL A 113 -2.76 1.45 -16.55
N ASP A 114 -1.46 1.63 -16.43
CA ASP A 114 -0.44 0.63 -16.75
C ASP A 114 0.77 1.02 -15.91
N ILE A 115 0.75 0.63 -14.63
CA ILE A 115 1.63 1.27 -13.65
C ILE A 115 2.01 0.30 -12.53
N ASP A 116 3.20 0.50 -11.98
CA ASP A 116 3.67 -0.21 -10.79
C ASP A 116 3.39 0.64 -9.57
N LEU A 117 2.73 0.05 -8.57
CA LEU A 117 2.44 0.67 -7.29
C LEU A 117 3.16 -0.12 -6.20
N THR A 118 4.01 0.56 -5.42
CA THR A 118 4.76 -0.08 -4.35
C THR A 118 4.34 0.53 -3.02
N PRO A 119 3.41 -0.13 -2.30
CA PRO A 119 2.99 0.37 -1.00
C PRO A 119 4.04 0.11 0.06
N ARG A 120 4.20 1.05 0.98
CA ARG A 120 5.14 0.95 2.09
C ARG A 120 4.52 1.45 3.37
N ILE A 121 4.75 0.72 4.46
CA ILE A 121 4.42 1.16 5.80
C ILE A 121 5.71 1.15 6.60
N HIS A 122 6.02 2.29 7.20
CA HIS A 122 7.19 2.42 8.08
C HIS A 122 6.74 2.93 9.45
N ARG A 123 7.33 2.39 10.50
CA ARG A 123 7.13 2.90 11.84
C ARG A 123 8.06 4.07 12.07
N LEU A 124 7.54 5.16 12.63
CA LEU A 124 8.28 6.41 12.83
C LEU A 124 8.82 6.57 14.24
N ASP A 125 8.38 5.77 15.20
CA ASP A 125 8.80 5.91 16.60
C ASP A 125 9.30 4.61 17.25
#